data_a89c545329c5862219a7b2684fdbef7a
#
_entry.id   a89c545329c5862219a7b2684fdbef7a
#
_cell.length_a   1.000
_cell.length_b   1.000
_cell.length_c   1.000
_cell.angle_alpha   90.00
_cell.angle_beta   90.00
_cell.angle_gamma   90.00
#
_symmetry.space_group_name_H-M   'P 1'
#
loop_
_entity.id
_entity.type
_entity.pdbx_description
1 polymer ?
#
loop_
_entity_poly.entity_id
_entity_poly.type
_entity_poly.pdbx_seq_one_letter_code
_entity_poly.pdbx_strand_id
1 'polypeptide(L)'
;MKTITIPENKIRETVKEYGTPFHIYDQNTIVERLNTLISAFSWVDFKEYFAIKANPNPHILKIMKEMSCGVDAATVSEIMLAEKAGFSGQDIMFTSNLTTLDAYQYAVERGAIINIDWAADIYELFENEIIPENICFRLNPGSIENEIMGDSKESKFGSTAEQIKKAAAFLAEKGIESIGLHTMVVSNENDSQIFGEYTEMLFEFA
;
A
#
# COMPACT_ATOMS: atom_id res chain seq x y z
N MET A 1 -10.68 -23.05 13.14
CA MET A 1 -10.80 -22.25 14.38
C MET A 1 -9.49 -21.52 14.58
N LYS A 2 -9.49 -20.20 14.71
CA LYS A 2 -8.23 -19.45 14.95
C LYS A 2 -7.75 -19.76 16.38
N THR A 3 -6.52 -20.25 16.51
CA THR A 3 -5.90 -20.52 17.82
C THR A 3 -5.45 -19.21 18.45
N ILE A 4 -5.82 -18.97 19.70
CA ILE A 4 -5.30 -17.83 20.48
C ILE A 4 -3.87 -18.18 20.88
N THR A 5 -2.90 -17.39 20.42
CA THR A 5 -1.46 -17.59 20.67
C THR A 5 -1.04 -17.09 22.07
N ILE A 6 -1.81 -16.16 22.64
CA ILE A 6 -1.52 -15.54 23.94
C ILE A 6 -2.00 -16.45 25.06
N PRO A 7 -1.13 -16.81 26.03
CA PRO A 7 -1.51 -17.65 27.17
C PRO A 7 -2.63 -17.03 28.00
N GLU A 8 -3.58 -17.87 28.46
CA GLU A 8 -4.74 -17.42 29.22
C GLU A 8 -4.37 -16.65 30.52
N ASN A 9 -3.32 -17.06 31.19
CA ASN A 9 -2.85 -16.36 32.38
C ASN A 9 -2.44 -14.91 32.05
N LYS A 10 -1.80 -14.66 30.91
CA LYS A 10 -1.43 -13.32 30.46
C LYS A 10 -2.67 -12.47 30.17
N ILE A 11 -3.67 -13.04 29.53
CA ILE A 11 -4.94 -12.36 29.29
C ILE A 11 -5.58 -11.97 30.62
N ARG A 12 -5.62 -12.88 31.60
CA ARG A 12 -6.18 -12.62 32.95
C ARG A 12 -5.39 -11.57 33.73
N GLU A 13 -4.06 -11.56 33.62
CA GLU A 13 -3.20 -10.53 34.21
C GLU A 13 -3.52 -9.15 33.59
N THR A 14 -3.60 -9.07 32.26
CA THR A 14 -3.95 -7.85 31.54
C THR A 14 -5.34 -7.32 31.94
N VAL A 15 -6.33 -8.21 32.06
CA VAL A 15 -7.68 -7.83 32.54
C VAL A 15 -7.63 -7.21 33.95
N LYS A 16 -6.81 -7.74 34.84
CA LYS A 16 -6.67 -7.21 36.22
C LYS A 16 -5.99 -5.85 36.24
N GLU A 17 -5.02 -5.63 35.36
CA GLU A 17 -4.22 -4.41 35.32
C GLU A 17 -4.93 -3.26 34.59
N TYR A 18 -5.54 -3.54 33.42
CA TYR A 18 -6.10 -2.52 32.53
C TYR A 18 -7.63 -2.52 32.45
N GLY A 19 -8.30 -3.56 32.98
CA GLY A 19 -9.74 -3.72 32.80
C GLY A 19 -10.12 -4.24 31.40
N THR A 20 -11.39 -4.10 31.07
CA THR A 20 -11.94 -4.42 29.74
C THR A 20 -12.80 -3.26 29.22
N PRO A 21 -12.90 -3.01 27.89
CA PRO A 21 -12.25 -3.75 26.80
C PRO A 21 -10.80 -3.30 26.53
N PHE A 22 -9.99 -4.17 25.90
CA PHE A 22 -8.64 -3.83 25.42
C PHE A 22 -8.29 -4.64 24.15
N HIS A 23 -7.30 -4.16 23.42
CA HIS A 23 -6.64 -4.91 22.33
C HIS A 23 -5.28 -5.41 22.82
N ILE A 24 -4.97 -6.66 22.49
CA ILE A 24 -3.67 -7.26 22.78
C ILE A 24 -3.06 -7.76 21.47
N TYR A 25 -1.80 -7.43 21.25
CA TYR A 25 -1.06 -7.82 20.05
C TYR A 25 0.08 -8.75 20.44
N ASP A 26 0.19 -9.87 19.71
CA ASP A 26 1.30 -10.82 19.87
C ASP A 26 2.40 -10.48 18.89
N GLN A 27 3.44 -9.82 19.37
CA GLN A 27 4.59 -9.41 18.56
C GLN A 27 5.28 -10.60 17.87
N ASN A 28 5.42 -11.73 18.57
CA ASN A 28 6.09 -12.90 18.00
C ASN A 28 5.30 -13.44 16.78
N THR A 29 3.98 -13.50 16.90
CA THR A 29 3.12 -13.90 15.78
C THR A 29 3.20 -12.93 14.62
N ILE A 30 3.26 -11.62 14.87
CA ILE A 30 3.42 -10.60 13.80
C ILE A 30 4.74 -10.85 13.06
N VAL A 31 5.84 -10.96 13.77
CA VAL A 31 7.19 -11.20 13.18
C VAL A 31 7.24 -12.52 12.41
N GLU A 32 6.66 -13.59 12.96
CA GLU A 32 6.60 -14.91 12.30
C GLU A 32 5.83 -14.84 10.98
N ARG A 33 4.68 -14.13 10.95
CA ARG A 33 3.88 -13.96 9.72
C ARG A 33 4.61 -13.14 8.67
N LEU A 34 5.27 -12.07 9.07
CA LEU A 34 6.10 -11.28 8.15
C LEU A 34 7.26 -12.10 7.57
N ASN A 35 7.97 -12.85 8.40
CA ASN A 35 9.03 -13.73 7.93
C ASN A 35 8.50 -14.78 6.94
N THR A 36 7.33 -15.33 7.18
CA THR A 36 6.68 -16.29 6.28
C THR A 36 6.41 -15.65 4.92
N LEU A 37 5.86 -14.43 4.91
CA LEU A 37 5.58 -13.66 3.69
C LEU A 37 6.87 -13.35 2.93
N ILE A 38 7.84 -12.72 3.58
CA ILE A 38 9.11 -12.33 2.95
C ILE A 38 9.84 -13.56 2.38
N SER A 39 9.85 -14.68 3.11
CA SER A 39 10.48 -15.92 2.66
C SER A 39 9.82 -16.52 1.42
N ALA A 40 8.50 -16.36 1.28
CA ALA A 40 7.76 -16.82 0.10
C ALA A 40 8.18 -16.09 -1.19
N PHE A 41 8.69 -14.87 -1.08
CA PHE A 41 9.16 -14.04 -2.20
C PHE A 41 10.69 -13.96 -2.31
N SER A 42 11.44 -14.91 -1.70
CA SER A 42 12.92 -14.92 -1.70
C SER A 42 13.57 -15.04 -3.10
N TRP A 43 12.79 -15.33 -4.12
CA TRP A 43 13.22 -15.48 -5.53
C TRP A 43 13.15 -14.16 -6.34
N VAL A 44 12.63 -13.08 -5.74
CA VAL A 44 12.48 -11.76 -6.37
C VAL A 44 12.88 -10.68 -5.38
N ASP A 45 13.22 -9.49 -5.88
CA ASP A 45 13.40 -8.30 -5.03
C ASP A 45 12.02 -7.84 -4.53
N PHE A 46 11.71 -8.23 -3.29
CA PHE A 46 10.41 -8.03 -2.66
C PHE A 46 10.50 -7.12 -1.45
N LYS A 47 9.61 -6.17 -1.37
CA LYS A 47 9.41 -5.32 -0.19
C LYS A 47 7.93 -5.22 0.15
N GLU A 48 7.58 -5.55 1.39
CA GLU A 48 6.23 -5.34 1.92
C GLU A 48 6.02 -3.88 2.30
N TYR A 49 4.88 -3.31 1.92
CA TYR A 49 4.43 -1.99 2.36
C TYR A 49 3.17 -2.13 3.20
N PHE A 50 3.31 -1.99 4.50
CA PHE A 50 2.21 -2.16 5.45
C PHE A 50 1.23 -0.98 5.41
N ALA A 51 -0.04 -1.25 5.13
CA ALA A 51 -1.08 -0.22 5.10
C ALA A 51 -1.34 0.38 6.50
N ILE A 52 -0.97 1.64 6.72
CA ILE A 52 -1.10 2.33 8.01
C ILE A 52 -2.55 2.34 8.49
N LYS A 53 -3.50 2.57 7.58
CA LYS A 53 -4.95 2.56 7.90
C LYS A 53 -5.45 1.27 8.53
N ALA A 54 -4.78 0.14 8.28
CA ALA A 54 -5.16 -1.15 8.86
C ALA A 54 -4.88 -1.21 10.36
N ASN A 55 -3.75 -0.63 10.80
CA ASN A 55 -3.40 -0.48 12.21
C ASN A 55 -2.38 0.65 12.41
N PRO A 56 -2.80 1.87 12.74
CA PRO A 56 -1.92 3.03 12.91
C PRO A 56 -1.15 3.05 14.25
N ASN A 57 -1.11 1.93 14.97
CA ASN A 57 -0.40 1.85 16.25
C ASN A 57 1.11 2.03 16.05
N PRO A 58 1.76 3.05 16.68
CA PRO A 58 3.19 3.32 16.50
C PRO A 58 4.11 2.16 16.87
N HIS A 59 3.71 1.31 17.83
CA HIS A 59 4.49 0.12 18.19
C HIS A 59 4.44 -0.94 17.10
N ILE A 60 3.32 -1.10 16.42
CA ILE A 60 3.21 -2.00 15.26
C ILE A 60 4.04 -1.46 14.10
N LEU A 61 3.94 -0.16 13.82
CA LEU A 61 4.75 0.48 12.76
C LEU A 61 6.25 0.32 13.03
N LYS A 62 6.70 0.39 14.29
CA LYS A 62 8.09 0.12 14.67
C LYS A 62 8.51 -1.32 14.33
N ILE A 63 7.66 -2.31 14.63
CA ILE A 63 7.94 -3.71 14.26
C ILE A 63 8.09 -3.83 12.74
N MET A 64 7.21 -3.21 11.95
CA MET A 64 7.31 -3.19 10.49
C MET A 64 8.65 -2.60 10.03
N LYS A 65 9.07 -1.48 10.63
CA LYS A 65 10.35 -0.84 10.31
C LYS A 65 11.54 -1.74 10.65
N GLU A 66 11.54 -2.37 11.82
CA GLU A 66 12.58 -3.31 12.26
C GLU A 66 12.67 -4.54 11.33
N MET A 67 11.57 -4.93 10.70
CA MET A 67 11.49 -6.01 9.72
C MET A 67 11.78 -5.54 8.28
N SER A 68 12.29 -4.31 8.09
CA SER A 68 12.62 -3.71 6.79
C SER A 68 11.41 -3.55 5.83
N CYS A 69 10.19 -3.56 6.35
CA CYS A 69 9.01 -3.20 5.58
C CYS A 69 9.00 -1.70 5.29
N GLY A 70 8.32 -1.32 4.23
CA GLY A 70 7.81 0.03 4.02
C GLY A 70 6.42 0.20 4.63
N VAL A 71 5.82 1.35 4.41
CA VAL A 71 4.42 1.64 4.78
C VAL A 71 3.67 2.27 3.62
N ASP A 72 2.39 1.93 3.51
CA ASP A 72 1.45 2.54 2.57
C ASP A 72 0.54 3.51 3.33
N ALA A 73 0.66 4.80 2.98
CA ALA A 73 -0.07 5.91 3.57
C ALA A 73 -1.14 6.42 2.61
N ALA A 74 -2.37 6.57 3.06
CA ALA A 74 -3.49 7.09 2.28
C ALA A 74 -3.74 8.59 2.54
N THR A 75 -3.10 9.19 3.53
CA THR A 75 -3.28 10.59 3.93
C THR A 75 -1.97 11.21 4.40
N VAL A 76 -1.89 12.55 4.37
CA VAL A 76 -0.76 13.30 4.94
C VAL A 76 -0.55 12.97 6.42
N SER A 77 -1.62 12.80 7.19
CA SER A 77 -1.52 12.43 8.61
C SER A 77 -0.86 11.07 8.81
N GLU A 78 -1.08 10.14 7.89
CA GLU A 78 -0.40 8.83 7.91
C GLU A 78 1.06 8.94 7.52
N ILE A 79 1.43 9.81 6.58
CA ILE A 79 2.85 10.12 6.28
C ILE A 79 3.53 10.68 7.53
N MET A 80 2.92 11.65 8.21
CA MET A 80 3.45 12.21 9.47
C MET A 80 3.64 11.14 10.55
N LEU A 81 2.73 10.18 10.63
CA LEU A 81 2.82 9.06 11.57
C LEU A 81 3.97 8.11 11.18
N ALA A 82 4.13 7.83 9.89
CA ALA A 82 5.23 7.05 9.36
C ALA A 82 6.59 7.68 9.69
N GLU A 83 6.74 8.99 9.46
CA GLU A 83 7.95 9.73 9.81
C GLU A 83 8.29 9.62 11.31
N LYS A 84 7.29 9.77 12.18
CA LYS A 84 7.46 9.58 13.63
C LYS A 84 7.85 8.15 14.03
N ALA A 85 7.45 7.16 13.23
CA ALA A 85 7.85 5.76 13.42
C ALA A 85 9.23 5.45 12.79
N GLY A 86 9.87 6.42 12.11
CA GLY A 86 11.21 6.32 11.55
C GLY A 86 11.28 5.92 10.07
N PHE A 87 10.15 5.96 9.35
CA PHE A 87 10.14 5.77 7.89
C PHE A 87 10.49 7.06 7.17
N SER A 88 11.09 6.95 5.98
CA SER A 88 11.45 8.10 5.15
C SER A 88 11.65 7.69 3.69
N GLY A 89 11.53 8.63 2.77
CA GLY A 89 11.80 8.41 1.35
C GLY A 89 10.94 7.28 0.78
N GLN A 90 11.58 6.42 0.02
CA GLN A 90 10.95 5.27 -0.64
C GLN A 90 10.46 4.16 0.33
N ASP A 91 10.68 4.29 1.63
CA ASP A 91 10.02 3.43 2.62
C ASP A 91 8.54 3.82 2.81
N ILE A 92 8.12 4.94 2.26
CA ILE A 92 6.73 5.43 2.29
C ILE A 92 6.17 5.38 0.88
N MET A 93 5.09 4.64 0.68
CA MET A 93 4.24 4.72 -0.50
C MET A 93 3.04 5.60 -0.16
N PHE A 94 2.72 6.55 -1.01
CA PHE A 94 1.55 7.42 -0.83
C PHE A 94 0.47 7.02 -1.84
N THR A 95 -0.54 6.32 -1.35
CA THR A 95 -1.69 5.82 -2.12
C THR A 95 -2.96 6.52 -1.65
N SER A 96 -3.22 7.67 -2.22
CA SER A 96 -4.39 8.49 -1.90
C SER A 96 -5.36 8.58 -3.07
N ASN A 97 -6.64 8.69 -2.77
CA ASN A 97 -7.69 8.91 -3.76
C ASN A 97 -8.22 10.34 -3.61
N LEU A 98 -8.56 11.02 -4.69
CA LEU A 98 -8.98 12.42 -4.70
C LEU A 98 -7.97 13.33 -3.98
N THR A 99 -6.72 13.23 -4.40
CA THR A 99 -5.58 13.84 -3.74
C THR A 99 -5.47 15.32 -4.14
N THR A 100 -5.26 16.19 -3.16
CA THR A 100 -4.99 17.61 -3.42
C THR A 100 -3.53 17.84 -3.81
N LEU A 101 -3.23 18.92 -4.54
CA LEU A 101 -1.86 19.29 -4.88
C LEU A 101 -0.97 19.46 -3.64
N ASP A 102 -1.47 20.07 -2.57
CA ASP A 102 -0.72 20.22 -1.31
C ASP A 102 -0.34 18.85 -0.70
N ALA A 103 -1.22 17.85 -0.82
CA ALA A 103 -0.94 16.51 -0.31
C ALA A 103 0.11 15.79 -1.18
N TYR A 104 0.03 15.95 -2.50
CA TYR A 104 1.06 15.45 -3.41
C TYR A 104 2.40 16.13 -3.15
N GLN A 105 2.42 17.46 -3.06
CA GLN A 105 3.64 18.20 -2.76
C GLN A 105 4.27 17.74 -1.44
N TYR A 106 3.45 17.59 -0.39
CA TYR A 106 3.92 17.09 0.91
C TYR A 106 4.60 15.73 0.80
N ALA A 107 4.05 14.79 0.03
CA ALA A 107 4.59 13.46 -0.16
C ALA A 107 5.87 13.46 -1.04
N VAL A 108 5.86 14.24 -2.13
CA VAL A 108 6.99 14.38 -3.06
C VAL A 108 8.20 15.00 -2.37
N GLU A 109 8.06 16.07 -1.59
CA GLU A 109 9.13 16.69 -0.82
C GLU A 109 9.82 15.74 0.17
N ARG A 110 9.15 14.63 0.52
CA ARG A 110 9.66 13.59 1.43
C ARG A 110 10.25 12.39 0.70
N GLY A 111 10.29 12.44 -0.62
CA GLY A 111 10.82 11.36 -1.46
C GLY A 111 9.97 10.08 -1.44
N ALA A 112 8.69 10.19 -1.07
CA ALA A 112 7.78 9.06 -1.07
C ALA A 112 7.54 8.53 -2.49
N ILE A 113 7.20 7.25 -2.62
CA ILE A 113 6.67 6.68 -3.86
C ILE A 113 5.24 7.19 -4.02
N ILE A 114 4.96 7.85 -5.13
CA ILE A 114 3.63 8.40 -5.41
C ILE A 114 2.83 7.41 -6.25
N ASN A 115 1.83 6.80 -5.63
CA ASN A 115 0.91 5.88 -6.30
C ASN A 115 -0.35 6.65 -6.73
N ILE A 116 -0.40 7.01 -8.02
CA ILE A 116 -1.43 7.86 -8.60
C ILE A 116 -2.67 7.02 -8.90
N ASP A 117 -3.80 7.36 -8.30
CA ASP A 117 -5.09 6.69 -8.52
C ASP A 117 -5.68 7.08 -9.88
N TRP A 118 -5.67 8.36 -10.22
CA TRP A 118 -6.14 8.89 -11.49
C TRP A 118 -5.00 9.40 -12.36
N ALA A 119 -4.69 8.70 -13.44
CA ALA A 119 -3.51 8.99 -14.26
C ALA A 119 -3.45 10.42 -14.82
N ALA A 120 -4.59 11.11 -14.91
CA ALA A 120 -4.62 12.51 -15.35
C ALA A 120 -4.01 13.48 -14.34
N ASP A 121 -3.93 13.13 -13.04
CA ASP A 121 -3.30 13.97 -12.03
C ASP A 121 -1.84 14.28 -12.36
N ILE A 122 -1.17 13.39 -13.13
CA ILE A 122 0.24 13.60 -13.50
C ILE A 122 0.44 14.88 -14.30
N TYR A 123 -0.50 15.27 -15.16
CA TYR A 123 -0.39 16.50 -15.94
C TYR A 123 -0.48 17.72 -15.03
N GLU A 124 -1.42 17.73 -14.09
CA GLU A 124 -1.59 18.80 -13.12
C GLU A 124 -0.38 18.93 -12.19
N LEU A 125 0.21 17.81 -11.77
CA LEU A 125 1.43 17.79 -10.97
C LEU A 125 2.58 18.47 -11.71
N PHE A 126 2.80 18.17 -12.99
CA PHE A 126 3.86 18.79 -13.79
C PHE A 126 3.58 20.26 -14.08
N GLU A 127 2.33 20.66 -14.29
CA GLU A 127 1.94 22.07 -14.47
C GLU A 127 2.23 22.92 -13.22
N ASN A 128 2.19 22.28 -12.04
CA ASN A 128 2.48 22.92 -10.76
C ASN A 128 3.91 22.67 -10.24
N GLU A 129 4.81 22.16 -11.09
CA GLU A 129 6.22 21.89 -10.77
C GLU A 129 6.39 20.85 -9.62
N ILE A 130 5.38 20.03 -9.35
CA ILE A 130 5.42 18.91 -8.40
C ILE A 130 5.87 17.68 -9.16
N ILE A 131 7.14 17.33 -9.11
CA ILE A 131 7.73 16.27 -9.93
C ILE A 131 8.15 15.11 -9.02
N PRO A 132 7.39 14.00 -8.97
CA PRO A 132 7.77 12.83 -8.21
C PRO A 132 8.98 12.12 -8.83
N GLU A 133 9.90 11.65 -8.01
CA GLU A 133 11.02 10.81 -8.45
C GLU A 133 10.58 9.35 -8.70
N ASN A 134 9.61 8.88 -7.92
CA ASN A 134 9.12 7.51 -7.97
C ASN A 134 7.61 7.53 -8.18
N ILE A 135 7.19 7.10 -9.36
CA ILE A 135 5.79 7.14 -9.79
C ILE A 135 5.27 5.72 -9.98
N CYS A 136 4.09 5.47 -9.45
CA CYS A 136 3.31 4.27 -9.66
C CYS A 136 1.89 4.66 -10.09
N PHE A 137 1.28 3.93 -11.01
CA PHE A 137 -0.11 4.12 -11.40
C PHE A 137 -0.97 2.97 -10.95
N ARG A 138 -2.15 3.29 -10.42
CA ARG A 138 -3.16 2.28 -10.11
C ARG A 138 -3.94 1.93 -11.34
N LEU A 139 -3.76 0.68 -11.80
CA LEU A 139 -4.53 0.10 -12.91
C LEU A 139 -5.90 -0.35 -12.40
N ASN A 140 -6.95 0.15 -13.06
CA ASN A 140 -8.27 -0.47 -13.03
C ASN A 140 -8.32 -1.53 -14.15
N PRO A 141 -8.41 -2.81 -13.84
CA PRO A 141 -8.29 -3.88 -14.84
C PRO A 141 -9.50 -3.98 -15.79
N GLY A 142 -10.56 -3.17 -15.59
CA GLY A 142 -11.76 -3.23 -16.41
C GLY A 142 -12.65 -4.42 -16.03
N SER A 143 -13.04 -5.26 -16.98
CA SER A 143 -14.08 -6.27 -16.84
C SER A 143 -13.66 -7.58 -16.14
N ILE A 144 -12.94 -7.52 -15.03
CA ILE A 144 -12.79 -8.70 -14.19
C ILE A 144 -13.98 -8.74 -13.23
N GLU A 145 -14.92 -9.62 -13.51
CA GLU A 145 -16.05 -9.86 -12.62
C GLU A 145 -15.56 -10.56 -11.35
N ASN A 146 -15.78 -9.95 -10.22
CA ASN A 146 -15.58 -10.58 -8.91
C ASN A 146 -16.89 -10.51 -8.14
N GLU A 147 -17.35 -11.64 -7.61
CA GLU A 147 -18.60 -11.74 -6.84
C GLU A 147 -18.62 -10.83 -5.60
N ILE A 148 -17.45 -10.47 -5.07
CA ILE A 148 -17.32 -9.69 -3.83
C ILE A 148 -17.24 -8.17 -4.12
N MET A 149 -16.58 -7.77 -5.20
CA MET A 149 -16.30 -6.36 -5.51
C MET A 149 -17.18 -5.78 -6.63
N GLY A 150 -18.00 -6.61 -7.27
CA GLY A 150 -18.80 -6.21 -8.42
C GLY A 150 -18.02 -6.08 -9.72
N ASP A 151 -18.61 -5.44 -10.72
CA ASP A 151 -17.94 -5.16 -12.01
C ASP A 151 -16.88 -4.06 -11.80
N SER A 152 -15.63 -4.38 -12.06
CA SER A 152 -14.52 -3.41 -11.96
C SER A 152 -14.67 -2.21 -12.92
N LYS A 153 -15.52 -2.31 -13.97
CA LYS A 153 -15.90 -1.16 -14.81
C LYS A 153 -16.62 -0.06 -14.03
N GLU A 154 -17.33 -0.43 -12.97
CA GLU A 154 -18.02 0.52 -12.09
C GLU A 154 -17.12 1.00 -10.93
N SER A 155 -15.89 0.51 -10.84
CA SER A 155 -14.95 0.96 -9.83
C SER A 155 -14.61 2.43 -10.02
N LYS A 156 -14.76 3.19 -8.96
CA LYS A 156 -14.36 4.61 -8.89
C LYS A 156 -12.85 4.80 -8.71
N PHE A 157 -12.08 3.72 -8.61
CA PHE A 157 -10.66 3.73 -8.31
C PHE A 157 -9.83 3.23 -9.49
N GLY A 158 -8.66 3.84 -9.64
CA GLY A 158 -7.69 3.47 -10.64
C GLY A 158 -8.02 4.00 -12.03
N SER A 159 -7.05 3.94 -12.89
CA SER A 159 -7.10 4.39 -14.28
C SER A 159 -7.14 3.22 -15.24
N THR A 160 -7.77 3.42 -16.39
CA THR A 160 -7.75 2.42 -17.47
C THR A 160 -6.35 2.26 -18.05
N ALA A 161 -6.10 1.11 -18.68
CA ALA A 161 -4.86 0.84 -19.41
C ALA A 161 -4.49 1.95 -20.40
N GLU A 162 -5.48 2.49 -21.15
CA GLU A 162 -5.26 3.57 -22.10
C GLU A 162 -4.84 4.89 -21.44
N GLN A 163 -5.45 5.22 -20.30
CA GLN A 163 -5.07 6.42 -19.53
C GLN A 163 -3.65 6.32 -19.00
N ILE A 164 -3.27 5.16 -18.47
CA ILE A 164 -1.91 4.92 -17.97
C ILE A 164 -0.89 4.99 -19.13
N LYS A 165 -1.17 4.36 -20.29
CA LYS A 165 -0.30 4.44 -21.47
C LYS A 165 -0.07 5.89 -21.94
N LYS A 166 -1.10 6.73 -21.93
CA LYS A 166 -0.97 8.15 -22.26
C LYS A 166 -0.11 8.91 -21.24
N ALA A 167 -0.32 8.66 -19.96
CA ALA A 167 0.48 9.24 -18.89
C ALA A 167 1.95 8.77 -18.96
N ALA A 168 2.19 7.50 -19.25
CA ALA A 168 3.54 6.95 -19.43
C ALA A 168 4.26 7.59 -20.63
N ALA A 169 3.57 7.77 -21.77
CA ALA A 169 4.12 8.46 -22.92
C ALA A 169 4.50 9.92 -22.60
N PHE A 170 3.65 10.64 -21.88
CA PHE A 170 3.96 11.99 -21.38
C PHE A 170 5.19 12.01 -20.49
N LEU A 171 5.29 11.06 -19.55
CA LEU A 171 6.44 10.95 -18.63
C LEU A 171 7.73 10.64 -19.39
N ALA A 172 7.68 9.78 -20.42
CA ALA A 172 8.83 9.49 -21.28
C ALA A 172 9.32 10.74 -22.01
N GLU A 173 8.42 11.60 -22.51
CA GLU A 173 8.77 12.90 -23.11
C GLU A 173 9.44 13.85 -22.09
N LYS A 174 9.18 13.67 -20.80
CA LYS A 174 9.82 14.41 -19.69
C LYS A 174 11.10 13.76 -19.18
N GLY A 175 11.54 12.65 -19.80
CA GLY A 175 12.74 11.92 -19.39
C GLY A 175 12.57 10.95 -18.22
N ILE A 176 11.33 10.62 -17.87
CA ILE A 176 11.01 9.62 -16.83
C ILE A 176 10.65 8.32 -17.57
N GLU A 177 11.57 7.35 -17.52
CA GLU A 177 11.46 6.09 -18.28
C GLU A 177 10.98 4.90 -17.41
N SER A 178 11.01 5.05 -16.08
CA SER A 178 10.61 3.99 -15.15
C SER A 178 9.38 4.39 -14.35
N ILE A 179 8.33 3.61 -14.48
CA ILE A 179 7.09 3.75 -13.70
C ILE A 179 6.70 2.41 -13.09
N GLY A 180 6.09 2.45 -11.90
CA GLY A 180 5.49 1.29 -11.26
C GLY A 180 4.02 1.11 -11.66
N LEU A 181 3.55 -0.11 -11.50
CA LEU A 181 2.13 -0.45 -11.62
C LEU A 181 1.61 -0.99 -10.31
N HIS A 182 0.39 -0.62 -9.98
CA HIS A 182 -0.34 -1.07 -8.80
C HIS A 182 -1.74 -1.51 -9.23
N THR A 183 -2.29 -2.48 -8.54
CA THR A 183 -3.72 -2.82 -8.63
C THR A 183 -4.24 -3.26 -7.29
N MET A 184 -5.50 -2.96 -7.01
CA MET A 184 -6.23 -3.45 -5.84
C MET A 184 -7.65 -3.78 -6.27
N VAL A 185 -7.89 -5.04 -6.52
CA VAL A 185 -9.12 -5.55 -7.15
C VAL A 185 -9.96 -6.42 -6.21
N VAL A 186 -9.40 -6.86 -5.10
CA VAL A 186 -10.10 -7.68 -4.10
C VAL A 186 -9.83 -7.19 -2.67
N SER A 187 -10.79 -7.46 -1.78
CA SER A 187 -10.69 -7.17 -0.36
C SER A 187 -11.15 -8.39 0.44
N ASN A 188 -10.40 -8.72 1.50
CA ASN A 188 -10.65 -9.89 2.34
C ASN A 188 -10.68 -11.23 1.59
N GLU A 189 -9.97 -11.32 0.47
CA GLU A 189 -9.88 -12.52 -0.34
C GLU A 189 -8.92 -13.53 0.32
N ASN A 190 -9.29 -14.80 0.28
CA ASN A 190 -8.49 -15.92 0.82
C ASN A 190 -8.11 -16.95 -0.27
N ASP A 191 -8.61 -16.76 -1.49
CA ASP A 191 -8.24 -17.63 -2.61
C ASP A 191 -6.96 -17.13 -3.27
N SER A 192 -5.89 -17.94 -3.16
CA SER A 192 -4.59 -17.63 -3.75
C SER A 192 -4.60 -17.63 -5.28
N GLN A 193 -5.54 -18.35 -5.92
CA GLN A 193 -5.64 -18.39 -7.37
C GLN A 193 -6.00 -17.01 -7.92
N ILE A 194 -6.92 -16.31 -7.28
CA ILE A 194 -7.34 -14.95 -7.66
C ILE A 194 -6.14 -13.98 -7.64
N PHE A 195 -5.28 -14.08 -6.62
CA PHE A 195 -4.06 -13.26 -6.56
C PHE A 195 -3.08 -13.60 -7.71
N GLY A 196 -2.99 -14.88 -8.09
CA GLY A 196 -2.20 -15.31 -9.24
C GLY A 196 -2.70 -14.68 -10.54
N GLU A 197 -3.99 -14.77 -10.82
CA GLU A 197 -4.63 -14.22 -12.03
C GLU A 197 -4.43 -12.70 -12.14
N TYR A 198 -4.54 -11.96 -11.04
CA TYR A 198 -4.28 -10.52 -11.03
C TYR A 198 -2.82 -10.17 -11.24
N THR A 199 -1.93 -10.97 -10.69
CA THR A 199 -0.49 -10.77 -10.88
C THR A 199 -0.11 -11.00 -12.34
N GLU A 200 -0.58 -12.09 -12.97
CA GLU A 200 -0.38 -12.37 -14.39
C GLU A 200 -0.88 -11.21 -15.26
N MET A 201 -2.12 -10.76 -15.04
CA MET A 201 -2.70 -9.63 -15.76
C MET A 201 -1.84 -8.36 -15.63
N LEU A 202 -1.33 -8.06 -14.43
CA LEU A 202 -0.50 -6.87 -14.21
C LEU A 202 0.83 -6.95 -14.96
N PHE A 203 1.45 -8.13 -14.98
CA PHE A 203 2.69 -8.37 -15.74
C PHE A 203 2.47 -8.39 -17.26
N GLU A 204 1.32 -8.87 -17.75
CA GLU A 204 0.96 -8.80 -19.18
C GLU A 204 0.73 -7.36 -19.65
N PHE A 205 0.28 -6.50 -18.74
CA PHE A 205 0.10 -5.07 -19.04
C PHE A 205 1.41 -4.28 -19.03
N ALA A 206 2.39 -4.66 -18.18
CA ALA A 206 3.67 -3.98 -18.00
C ALA A 206 4.56 -4.08 -19.25
#